data_729602cc59bfc0705d1b454cc58e0a7a
#
_entry.id   729602cc59bfc0705d1b454cc58e0a7a
#
_cell.length_a   1.000
_cell.length_b   1.000
_cell.length_c   1.000
_cell.angle_alpha   90.00
_cell.angle_beta   90.00
_cell.angle_gamma   90.00
#
_symmetry.space_group_name_H-M   'P 1'
#
loop_
_entity.id
_entity.type
_entity.pdbx_description
1 polymer ?
#
loop_
_entity_poly.entity_id
_entity_poly.type
_entity_poly.pdbx_seq_one_letter_code
_entity_poly.pdbx_strand_id
1 'polypeptide(L)'
;MRGVHSAVDEIRRNVFTEVARLAYEGGDLKRVDMIPHTIVPGEVARHRHDVFLERAIVQERVRLALGMSLQPAGEQTPVSAGIRRRPRPTTNILRSPWSISSPLPAMPAPQADPDYGQSPGRLSHPCMNVCPKDAIYLDKDKHCHIDQDKCIKCGRCFNQCPYHAISKIERPCAATCGMDAIESDELGRAKINYDKCVSCGMCLVNCPFAAIADKSQIFQVINAMNRGSKVIACVAPAFVGQFGKAATPAKLKAAMRILGFDDVVEVAIGADLCTVEEAKDFLAEVPEKSPSWAPAAALPGPSWPRSCSRSSRTASPWPSPPMVITARMVKKDHPDARICFIGPCAAKKLEANRKSVRSDVDYVLTFEELQGMFDAKNIDFTTLEADPEDGLNEGTSMGRGFAVGGGVAAAVVEAIKHIDPTREVQIEYGDGLRECKKMLMMAKAGKRNGYLLEGIRPGGCVAGAGTITPVRESTLNVEKFKKEAAEISSTASPYVDRLKDVEE
;
A
#
# COMPACT_ATOMS: atom_id res chain seq x y z
N MET A 1 7.03 -1.36 11.39
CA MET A 1 7.12 -2.36 12.47
C MET A 1 6.38 -3.65 12.08
N ARG A 2 6.67 -4.19 10.89
CA ARG A 2 6.02 -5.41 10.41
C ARG A 2 6.71 -6.64 10.94
N GLY A 3 5.92 -7.67 11.26
CA GLY A 3 6.38 -8.90 11.89
C GLY A 3 6.62 -8.79 13.39
N VAL A 4 6.31 -7.64 14.01
CA VAL A 4 6.18 -7.52 15.45
C VAL A 4 4.69 -7.41 15.73
N HIS A 5 4.10 -8.39 16.39
CA HIS A 5 2.71 -8.31 16.84
C HIS A 5 2.57 -7.12 17.79
N SER A 6 1.85 -6.12 17.34
CA SER A 6 1.59 -4.91 18.11
C SER A 6 0.09 -4.80 18.40
N ALA A 7 -0.25 -4.11 19.50
CA ALA A 7 -1.64 -3.78 19.80
C ALA A 7 -2.37 -3.06 18.65
N VAL A 8 -1.61 -2.37 17.80
CA VAL A 8 -2.14 -1.69 16.60
C VAL A 8 -2.63 -2.71 15.56
N ASP A 9 -1.84 -3.76 15.33
CA ASP A 9 -2.17 -4.81 14.35
C ASP A 9 -3.35 -5.64 14.86
N GLU A 10 -3.39 -5.93 16.16
CA GLU A 10 -4.51 -6.62 16.81
C GLU A 10 -5.83 -5.85 16.66
N ILE A 11 -5.84 -4.54 16.97
CA ILE A 11 -7.04 -3.71 16.82
C ILE A 11 -7.49 -3.68 15.35
N ARG A 12 -6.56 -3.57 14.40
CA ARG A 12 -6.87 -3.55 12.96
C ARG A 12 -7.50 -4.86 12.53
N ARG A 13 -6.90 -5.99 12.90
CA ARG A 13 -7.40 -7.33 12.61
C ARG A 13 -8.81 -7.53 13.19
N ASN A 14 -9.01 -7.19 14.46
CA ASN A 14 -10.31 -7.32 15.13
C ASN A 14 -11.39 -6.48 14.43
N VAL A 15 -11.08 -5.25 14.01
CA VAL A 15 -12.02 -4.40 13.26
C VAL A 15 -12.41 -5.04 11.94
N PHE A 16 -11.46 -5.57 11.16
CA PHE A 16 -11.76 -6.25 9.90
C PHE A 16 -12.58 -7.52 10.13
N THR A 17 -12.24 -8.30 11.15
CA THR A 17 -12.95 -9.53 11.54
C THR A 17 -14.41 -9.24 11.90
N GLU A 18 -14.66 -8.27 12.76
CA GLU A 18 -16.03 -7.94 13.21
C GLU A 18 -16.88 -7.34 12.07
N VAL A 19 -16.28 -6.52 11.21
CA VAL A 19 -16.98 -5.98 10.03
C VAL A 19 -17.30 -7.09 9.01
N ALA A 20 -16.38 -8.04 8.81
CA ALA A 20 -16.63 -9.21 7.96
C ALA A 20 -17.72 -10.10 8.55
N ARG A 21 -17.66 -10.38 9.86
CA ARG A 21 -18.69 -11.18 10.57
C ARG A 21 -20.07 -10.55 10.44
N LEU A 22 -20.18 -9.24 10.68
CA LEU A 22 -21.43 -8.50 10.47
C LEU A 22 -21.96 -8.65 9.04
N ALA A 23 -21.09 -8.59 8.04
CA ALA A 23 -21.47 -8.68 6.64
C ALA A 23 -21.94 -10.11 6.27
N TYR A 24 -21.26 -11.16 6.76
CA TYR A 24 -21.63 -12.56 6.52
C TYR A 24 -22.92 -12.97 7.22
N GLU A 25 -23.12 -12.53 8.46
CA GLU A 25 -24.31 -12.84 9.23
C GLU A 25 -25.56 -12.10 8.70
N GLY A 26 -25.37 -10.92 8.12
CA GLY A 26 -26.48 -10.08 7.67
C GLY A 26 -27.37 -9.59 8.82
N GLY A 27 -28.65 -9.33 8.54
CA GLY A 27 -29.62 -8.95 9.55
C GLY A 27 -29.60 -7.47 9.96
N ASP A 28 -29.76 -7.17 11.26
CA ASP A 28 -29.86 -5.80 11.75
C ASP A 28 -28.49 -5.11 11.81
N LEU A 29 -28.28 -4.17 10.88
CA LEU A 29 -27.06 -3.38 10.79
C LEU A 29 -26.81 -2.46 12.00
N LYS A 30 -27.78 -2.31 12.91
CA LYS A 30 -27.55 -1.58 14.17
C LYS A 30 -26.53 -2.25 15.08
N ARG A 31 -26.29 -3.57 14.89
CA ARG A 31 -25.25 -4.32 15.61
C ARG A 31 -23.85 -3.73 15.40
N VAL A 32 -23.64 -2.99 14.33
CA VAL A 32 -22.36 -2.30 14.07
C VAL A 32 -21.98 -1.34 15.21
N ASP A 33 -22.97 -0.73 15.85
CA ASP A 33 -22.74 0.21 16.95
C ASP A 33 -22.19 -0.47 18.22
N MET A 34 -22.33 -1.81 18.32
CA MET A 34 -21.78 -2.62 19.41
C MET A 34 -20.34 -3.11 19.17
N ILE A 35 -19.85 -3.07 17.94
CA ILE A 35 -18.49 -3.54 17.60
C ILE A 35 -17.39 -2.89 18.46
N PRO A 36 -17.41 -1.57 18.74
CA PRO A 36 -16.43 -0.96 19.63
C PRO A 36 -16.41 -1.56 21.03
N HIS A 37 -17.57 -1.99 21.55
CA HIS A 37 -17.70 -2.63 22.86
C HIS A 37 -17.24 -4.09 22.84
N THR A 38 -17.38 -4.78 21.72
CA THR A 38 -16.86 -6.15 21.53
C THR A 38 -15.33 -6.14 21.49
N ILE A 39 -14.72 -5.17 20.77
CA ILE A 39 -13.27 -5.06 20.62
C ILE A 39 -12.62 -4.53 21.90
N VAL A 40 -13.25 -3.58 22.59
CA VAL A 40 -12.80 -2.97 23.85
C VAL A 40 -13.83 -3.25 24.94
N PRO A 41 -13.87 -4.47 25.50
CA PRO A 41 -14.83 -4.84 26.54
C PRO A 41 -14.42 -4.27 27.91
N GLY A 42 -15.41 -4.21 28.82
CA GLY A 42 -15.22 -3.79 30.20
C GLY A 42 -15.11 -2.28 30.37
N GLU A 43 -14.67 -1.85 31.54
CA GLU A 43 -14.65 -0.43 31.95
C GLU A 43 -13.23 0.17 31.95
N VAL A 44 -12.21 -0.67 31.76
CA VAL A 44 -10.79 -0.28 31.80
C VAL A 44 -10.21 -0.28 30.39
N ALA A 45 -9.57 0.80 30.00
CA ALA A 45 -8.84 0.89 28.73
C ALA A 45 -7.64 -0.07 28.71
N ARG A 46 -7.38 -0.72 27.57
CA ARG A 46 -6.27 -1.67 27.41
C ARG A 46 -4.98 -1.01 26.91
N HIS A 47 -5.10 -0.01 26.06
CA HIS A 47 -3.96 0.58 25.35
C HIS A 47 -3.90 2.11 25.49
N ARG A 48 -4.91 2.75 26.08
CA ARG A 48 -5.01 4.21 26.23
C ARG A 48 -5.42 4.58 27.66
N HIS A 49 -5.46 5.86 27.97
CA HIS A 49 -5.82 6.36 29.30
C HIS A 49 -7.31 6.24 29.60
N ASP A 50 -8.15 6.19 28.56
CA ASP A 50 -9.61 6.28 28.68
C ASP A 50 -10.27 5.27 27.73
N VAL A 51 -11.19 4.46 28.28
CA VAL A 51 -11.96 3.46 27.55
C VAL A 51 -12.93 4.09 26.54
N PHE A 52 -13.49 5.25 26.86
CA PHE A 52 -14.41 5.95 25.96
C PHE A 52 -13.65 6.47 24.73
N LEU A 53 -12.45 7.04 24.93
CA LEU A 53 -11.59 7.47 23.85
C LEU A 53 -11.17 6.28 22.97
N GLU A 54 -10.80 5.15 23.59
CA GLU A 54 -10.41 3.95 22.87
C GLU A 54 -11.55 3.41 21.99
N ARG A 55 -12.77 3.33 22.54
CA ARG A 55 -13.98 2.95 21.79
C ARG A 55 -14.32 3.94 20.67
N ALA A 56 -14.20 5.24 20.91
CA ALA A 56 -14.44 6.26 19.89
C ALA A 56 -13.47 6.09 18.70
N ILE A 57 -12.21 5.79 18.95
CA ILE A 57 -11.22 5.51 17.91
C ILE A 57 -11.58 4.23 17.14
N VAL A 58 -11.97 3.17 17.84
CA VAL A 58 -12.42 1.92 17.20
C VAL A 58 -13.68 2.18 16.37
N GLN A 59 -14.62 2.99 16.84
CA GLN A 59 -15.82 3.37 16.09
C GLN A 59 -15.48 4.04 14.76
N GLU A 60 -14.54 4.99 14.74
CA GLU A 60 -14.10 5.63 13.50
C GLU A 60 -13.37 4.63 12.58
N ARG A 61 -12.63 3.67 13.13
CA ARG A 61 -12.02 2.59 12.35
C ARG A 61 -13.05 1.65 11.73
N VAL A 62 -14.13 1.33 12.45
CA VAL A 62 -15.25 0.56 11.92
C VAL A 62 -15.93 1.31 10.77
N ARG A 63 -16.11 2.64 10.89
CA ARG A 63 -16.60 3.46 9.77
C ARG A 63 -15.72 3.33 8.52
N LEU A 64 -14.41 3.42 8.69
CA LEU A 64 -13.46 3.26 7.58
C LEU A 64 -13.47 1.83 7.02
N ALA A 65 -13.57 0.82 7.87
CA ALA A 65 -13.66 -0.57 7.45
C ALA A 65 -14.96 -0.87 6.66
N LEU A 66 -16.03 -0.15 6.94
CA LEU A 66 -17.26 -0.12 6.13
C LEU A 66 -17.12 0.72 4.85
N GLY A 67 -15.95 1.31 4.58
CA GLY A 67 -15.69 2.19 3.45
C GLY A 67 -16.29 3.59 3.58
N MET A 68 -16.80 3.97 4.75
CA MET A 68 -17.31 5.32 5.03
C MET A 68 -16.17 6.32 5.26
N SER A 69 -16.48 7.60 5.30
CA SER A 69 -15.54 8.64 5.73
C SER A 69 -15.60 8.82 7.24
N LEU A 70 -14.55 9.42 7.82
CA LEU A 70 -14.58 9.87 9.21
C LEU A 70 -15.72 10.83 9.44
N GLN A 71 -16.20 10.86 10.67
CA GLN A 71 -17.22 11.80 11.09
C GLN A 71 -16.62 13.19 11.28
N PRO A 72 -17.32 14.27 10.87
CA PRO A 72 -16.91 15.63 11.24
C PRO A 72 -16.88 15.80 12.76
N ALA A 73 -15.90 16.54 13.27
CA ALA A 73 -15.66 16.68 14.71
C ALA A 73 -16.87 17.27 15.51
N GLY A 74 -17.76 17.99 14.84
CA GLY A 74 -18.96 18.57 15.45
C GLY A 74 -20.21 17.69 15.40
N GLU A 75 -20.14 16.50 14.80
CA GLU A 75 -21.29 15.61 14.63
C GLU A 75 -21.05 14.29 15.36
N GLN A 76 -21.97 13.90 16.24
CA GLN A 76 -21.96 12.57 16.84
C GLN A 76 -23.20 11.79 16.38
N THR A 77 -22.99 10.88 15.44
CA THR A 77 -24.04 9.97 14.97
C THR A 77 -23.57 8.52 15.06
N PRO A 78 -24.48 7.58 15.39
CA PRO A 78 -24.17 6.16 15.36
C PRO A 78 -23.63 5.72 13.98
N VAL A 79 -22.76 4.73 13.94
CA VAL A 79 -22.22 4.16 12.68
C VAL A 79 -23.35 3.67 11.80
N SER A 80 -24.37 3.01 12.40
CA SER A 80 -25.55 2.48 11.72
C SER A 80 -26.33 3.54 10.95
N ALA A 81 -26.40 4.79 11.44
CA ALA A 81 -27.08 5.89 10.75
C ALA A 81 -26.38 6.26 9.42
N GLY A 82 -25.04 6.17 9.37
CA GLY A 82 -24.26 6.40 8.16
C GLY A 82 -24.45 5.31 7.08
N ILE A 83 -24.65 4.05 7.49
CA ILE A 83 -24.91 2.93 6.58
C ILE A 83 -26.23 3.11 5.84
N ARG A 84 -27.27 3.55 6.52
CA ARG A 84 -28.62 3.74 5.93
C ARG A 84 -28.70 4.87 4.91
N ARG A 85 -27.85 5.90 5.04
CA ARG A 85 -27.84 7.07 4.14
C ARG A 85 -27.09 6.82 2.83
N ARG A 86 -26.45 5.67 2.64
CA ARG A 86 -25.74 5.37 1.40
C ARG A 86 -26.70 4.87 0.33
N PRO A 87 -26.77 5.54 -0.84
CA PRO A 87 -27.41 4.96 -2.01
C PRO A 87 -26.59 3.77 -2.47
N ARG A 88 -27.27 2.68 -2.74
CA ARG A 88 -26.88 1.40 -3.33
C ARG A 88 -25.37 1.09 -3.45
N PRO A 89 -24.94 -0.14 -3.12
CA PRO A 89 -23.52 -0.56 -3.09
C PRO A 89 -22.85 -0.65 -4.48
N THR A 90 -23.46 -0.13 -5.53
CA THR A 90 -22.99 -0.25 -6.90
C THR A 90 -21.99 0.82 -7.35
N THR A 91 -21.74 1.82 -6.54
CA THR A 91 -20.73 2.85 -6.85
C THR A 91 -19.72 2.99 -5.72
N ASN A 92 -18.69 2.16 -5.78
CA ASN A 92 -17.59 2.14 -4.80
C ASN A 92 -16.55 3.23 -5.07
N ILE A 93 -16.97 4.48 -5.30
CA ILE A 93 -16.02 5.57 -5.42
C ILE A 93 -15.51 5.91 -4.02
N LEU A 94 -14.40 5.29 -3.65
CA LEU A 94 -13.60 5.73 -2.52
C LEU A 94 -12.93 7.05 -2.93
N ARG A 95 -13.50 8.19 -2.54
CA ARG A 95 -12.90 9.51 -2.86
C ARG A 95 -11.47 9.65 -2.36
N SER A 96 -11.14 8.96 -1.27
CA SER A 96 -9.78 8.78 -0.79
C SER A 96 -9.68 7.46 -0.04
N PRO A 97 -8.70 6.58 -0.34
CA PRO A 97 -8.51 5.32 0.36
C PRO A 97 -7.91 5.49 1.77
N TRP A 98 -7.45 6.69 2.12
CA TRP A 98 -6.76 6.96 3.40
C TRP A 98 -7.47 8.00 4.22
N SER A 99 -7.44 7.81 5.53
CA SER A 99 -7.92 8.79 6.51
C SER A 99 -7.14 8.67 7.83
N ILE A 100 -7.09 9.75 8.59
CA ILE A 100 -6.54 9.75 9.94
C ILE A 100 -7.70 9.44 10.89
N SER A 101 -7.68 8.26 11.51
CA SER A 101 -8.78 7.74 12.33
C SER A 101 -8.82 8.30 13.76
N SER A 102 -7.79 9.02 14.18
CA SER A 102 -7.70 9.60 15.51
C SER A 102 -7.23 11.04 15.44
N PRO A 103 -7.88 11.98 16.12
CA PRO A 103 -7.28 13.26 16.43
C PRO A 103 -6.18 13.00 17.48
N LEU A 104 -5.01 12.56 17.01
CA LEU A 104 -3.84 12.58 17.88
C LEU A 104 -3.63 14.03 18.32
N PRO A 105 -3.45 14.28 19.63
CA PRO A 105 -2.92 15.56 20.05
C PRO A 105 -1.69 15.83 19.23
N ALA A 106 -1.59 17.04 18.73
CA ALA A 106 -0.45 17.46 17.93
C ALA A 106 0.82 17.08 18.68
N MET A 107 1.54 16.08 18.19
CA MET A 107 2.97 16.16 18.41
C MET A 107 3.39 17.41 17.65
N PRO A 108 3.98 18.40 18.29
CA PRO A 108 4.38 19.62 17.64
C PRO A 108 5.15 19.30 16.36
N ALA A 109 5.00 20.13 15.36
CA ALA A 109 5.82 20.06 14.15
C ALA A 109 7.29 19.87 14.54
N PRO A 110 8.15 19.32 13.65
CA PRO A 110 9.54 19.04 14.02
C PRO A 110 10.11 20.19 14.80
N GLN A 111 10.21 19.99 16.10
CA GLN A 111 10.82 20.93 17.01
C GLN A 111 12.16 20.30 17.35
N ALA A 112 13.22 21.05 17.20
CA ALA A 112 14.37 20.84 18.05
C ALA A 112 13.82 21.09 19.46
N ASP A 113 13.65 20.02 20.25
CA ASP A 113 13.20 20.18 21.62
C ASP A 113 14.37 20.71 22.45
N PRO A 114 14.28 21.93 23.01
CA PRO A 114 15.37 22.51 23.75
C PRO A 114 15.43 22.05 25.18
N ASP A 115 14.36 21.44 25.73
CA ASP A 115 14.18 21.32 27.17
C ASP A 115 14.62 20.00 27.82
N TYR A 116 15.27 19.10 27.08
CA TYR A 116 15.76 17.86 27.70
C TYR A 116 17.08 18.01 28.48
N GLY A 117 17.52 19.23 28.85
CA GLY A 117 18.66 19.40 29.76
C GLY A 117 19.96 18.71 29.33
N GLN A 118 20.07 18.29 28.09
CA GLN A 118 21.21 17.54 27.57
C GLN A 118 22.38 18.44 27.14
N SER A 119 22.19 19.74 27.14
CA SER A 119 23.29 20.68 26.88
C SER A 119 24.16 20.78 28.12
N PRO A 120 25.41 20.32 28.06
CA PRO A 120 26.27 20.25 29.27
C PRO A 120 26.90 21.59 29.68
N GLY A 121 26.32 22.73 29.36
CA GLY A 121 26.78 24.06 29.82
C GLY A 121 28.25 24.38 29.53
N ARG A 122 28.72 24.22 28.30
CA ARG A 122 30.13 24.30 27.93
C ARG A 122 30.58 25.69 27.47
N LEU A 123 31.90 25.91 27.42
CA LEU A 123 32.50 27.15 26.99
C LEU A 123 32.31 27.43 25.49
N SER A 124 32.31 26.38 24.64
CA SER A 124 32.11 26.49 23.18
C SER A 124 30.70 26.07 22.80
N HIS A 125 29.98 26.94 22.10
CA HIS A 125 28.62 26.77 21.66
C HIS A 125 28.53 26.79 20.12
N PRO A 126 29.02 25.78 19.39
CA PRO A 126 29.01 25.75 17.94
C PRO A 126 27.60 25.81 17.32
N CYS A 127 26.59 25.36 18.07
CA CYS A 127 25.19 25.46 17.68
C CYS A 127 24.69 26.90 17.55
N MET A 128 25.17 27.82 18.39
CA MET A 128 24.84 29.25 18.32
C MET A 128 25.49 29.87 17.09
N ASN A 129 26.79 29.59 16.88
CA ASN A 129 27.57 30.20 15.78
C ASN A 129 27.05 29.80 14.40
N VAL A 130 26.43 28.64 14.25
CA VAL A 130 25.92 28.13 12.98
C VAL A 130 24.47 28.56 12.71
N CYS A 131 23.79 29.15 13.68
CA CYS A 131 22.39 29.53 13.56
C CYS A 131 22.23 30.81 12.69
N PRO A 132 21.60 30.74 11.48
CA PRO A 132 21.46 31.88 10.61
C PRO A 132 20.39 32.90 11.06
N LYS A 133 19.67 32.59 12.14
CA LYS A 133 18.58 33.40 12.70
C LYS A 133 18.79 33.78 14.16
N ASP A 134 19.98 33.52 14.70
CA ASP A 134 20.30 33.74 16.12
C ASP A 134 19.21 33.28 17.08
N ALA A 135 18.61 32.11 16.74
CA ALA A 135 17.50 31.53 17.47
C ALA A 135 17.96 30.70 18.68
N ILE A 136 19.25 30.63 18.96
CA ILE A 136 19.80 29.87 20.10
C ILE A 136 20.37 30.83 21.13
N TYR A 137 19.91 30.69 22.37
CA TYR A 137 20.36 31.52 23.50
C TYR A 137 20.76 30.64 24.68
N LEU A 138 21.48 31.23 25.62
CA LEU A 138 21.88 30.58 26.88
C LEU A 138 20.98 31.01 28.03
N ASP A 139 20.61 30.06 28.88
CA ASP A 139 19.96 30.35 30.13
C ASP A 139 20.97 30.76 31.22
N LYS A 140 20.48 30.95 32.46
CA LYS A 140 21.30 31.33 33.61
C LYS A 140 22.32 30.26 33.98
N ASP A 141 22.02 29.00 33.69
CA ASP A 141 22.86 27.84 33.97
C ASP A 141 23.78 27.48 32.79
N LYS A 142 23.81 28.35 31.75
CA LYS A 142 24.61 28.23 30.52
C LYS A 142 24.19 27.05 29.64
N HIS A 143 22.95 26.59 29.74
CA HIS A 143 22.37 25.64 28.80
C HIS A 143 21.85 26.36 27.57
N CYS A 144 22.01 25.72 26.41
CA CYS A 144 21.49 26.25 25.14
C CYS A 144 20.01 25.92 24.99
N HIS A 145 19.22 26.95 24.70
CA HIS A 145 17.81 26.84 24.36
C HIS A 145 17.57 27.36 22.94
N ILE A 146 16.55 26.82 22.27
CA ILE A 146 16.16 27.24 20.93
C ILE A 146 14.85 28.01 21.01
N ASP A 147 14.89 29.28 20.61
CA ASP A 147 13.71 30.12 20.42
C ASP A 147 12.91 29.60 19.21
N GLN A 148 11.76 29.01 19.48
CA GLN A 148 10.94 28.36 18.46
C GLN A 148 10.30 29.35 17.48
N ASP A 149 10.08 30.58 17.90
CA ASP A 149 9.48 31.63 17.06
C ASP A 149 10.49 32.16 16.05
N LYS A 150 11.77 32.20 16.41
CA LYS A 150 12.86 32.61 15.51
C LYS A 150 13.41 31.46 14.67
N CYS A 151 13.23 30.21 15.14
CA CYS A 151 13.82 29.04 14.52
C CYS A 151 13.17 28.66 13.18
N ILE A 152 13.94 28.71 12.10
CA ILE A 152 13.50 28.26 10.77
C ILE A 152 13.67 26.75 10.53
N LYS A 153 14.00 25.99 11.56
CA LYS A 153 14.13 24.51 11.54
C LYS A 153 15.10 23.96 10.48
N CYS A 154 16.15 24.70 10.15
CA CYS A 154 17.12 24.31 9.11
C CYS A 154 18.04 23.14 9.49
N GLY A 155 18.11 22.73 10.76
CA GLY A 155 18.89 21.61 11.26
C GLY A 155 20.42 21.81 11.33
N ARG A 156 20.96 23.01 11.03
CA ARG A 156 22.41 23.26 11.07
C ARG A 156 23.00 23.02 12.47
N CYS A 157 22.31 23.49 13.51
CA CYS A 157 22.70 23.29 14.89
C CYS A 157 22.74 21.82 15.30
N PHE A 158 21.77 21.02 14.83
CA PHE A 158 21.73 19.57 15.03
C PHE A 158 22.97 18.87 14.48
N ASN A 159 23.35 19.19 13.24
CA ASN A 159 24.53 18.58 12.59
C ASN A 159 25.86 19.05 13.21
N GLN A 160 25.86 20.22 13.82
CA GLN A 160 27.08 20.83 14.38
C GLN A 160 27.29 20.51 15.88
N CYS A 161 26.28 19.94 16.55
CA CYS A 161 26.39 19.61 17.96
C CYS A 161 27.22 18.34 18.18
N PRO A 162 28.44 18.40 18.75
CA PRO A 162 29.30 17.22 18.92
C PRO A 162 28.79 16.27 20.00
N TYR A 163 27.81 16.69 20.80
CA TYR A 163 27.21 15.90 21.87
C TYR A 163 25.85 15.35 21.55
N HIS A 164 25.34 15.63 20.32
CA HIS A 164 23.98 15.25 19.92
C HIS A 164 22.91 15.70 20.94
N ALA A 165 23.16 16.82 21.63
CA ALA A 165 22.24 17.36 22.64
C ALA A 165 21.00 18.02 22.03
N ILE A 166 20.97 18.19 20.71
CA ILE A 166 19.82 18.72 19.98
C ILE A 166 19.11 17.56 19.29
N SER A 167 17.85 17.33 19.65
CA SER A 167 17.03 16.30 19.03
C SER A 167 16.12 16.89 17.95
N LYS A 168 16.00 16.19 16.82
CA LYS A 168 15.02 16.52 15.80
C LYS A 168 13.82 15.61 15.97
N ILE A 169 12.76 16.14 16.54
CA ILE A 169 11.51 15.40 16.71
C ILE A 169 10.67 15.58 15.46
N GLU A 170 10.44 14.50 14.73
CA GLU A 170 9.62 14.49 13.53
C GLU A 170 8.56 13.39 13.66
N ARG A 171 7.35 13.68 13.18
CA ARG A 171 6.28 12.66 13.15
C ARG A 171 6.71 11.49 12.26
N PRO A 172 6.65 10.22 12.74
CA PRO A 172 7.03 9.06 11.93
C PRO A 172 6.29 9.00 10.59
N CYS A 173 5.03 9.41 10.56
CA CYS A 173 4.24 9.45 9.33
C CYS A 173 4.75 10.50 8.31
N ALA A 174 5.20 11.66 8.77
CA ALA A 174 5.75 12.71 7.92
C ALA A 174 7.17 12.36 7.48
N ALA A 175 8.02 11.90 8.39
CA ALA A 175 9.40 11.48 8.10
C ALA A 175 9.47 10.40 7.01
N THR A 176 8.50 9.48 7.01
CA THR A 176 8.41 8.37 6.05
C THR A 176 7.76 8.77 4.72
N CYS A 177 7.09 9.93 4.66
CA CYS A 177 6.36 10.34 3.47
C CYS A 177 7.32 10.88 2.40
N GLY A 178 7.62 10.07 1.38
CA GLY A 178 8.48 10.48 0.25
C GLY A 178 7.84 11.52 -0.69
N MET A 179 6.55 11.85 -0.49
CA MET A 179 5.81 12.87 -1.25
C MET A 179 5.56 14.15 -0.46
N ASP A 180 6.02 14.22 0.79
CA ASP A 180 5.79 15.34 1.70
C ASP A 180 4.29 15.72 1.80
N ALA A 181 3.43 14.68 1.79
CA ALA A 181 1.97 14.82 1.77
C ALA A 181 1.33 14.89 3.16
N ILE A 182 2.11 14.78 4.25
CA ILE A 182 1.63 14.88 5.62
C ILE A 182 1.94 16.29 6.15
N GLU A 183 0.90 17.07 6.26
CA GLU A 183 0.95 18.47 6.73
C GLU A 183 0.39 18.55 8.17
N SER A 184 0.40 19.74 8.74
CA SER A 184 -0.28 20.06 10.01
C SER A 184 -1.52 20.88 9.72
N ASP A 185 -2.62 20.60 10.42
CA ASP A 185 -3.78 21.48 10.45
C ASP A 185 -3.56 22.66 11.42
N GLU A 186 -4.57 23.52 11.55
CA GLU A 186 -4.55 24.71 12.44
C GLU A 186 -4.34 24.35 13.92
N LEU A 187 -4.75 23.15 14.32
CA LEU A 187 -4.56 22.62 15.68
C LEU A 187 -3.27 21.79 15.80
N GLY A 188 -2.41 21.82 14.78
CA GLY A 188 -1.17 21.07 14.75
C GLY A 188 -1.34 19.56 14.52
N ARG A 189 -2.53 19.04 14.23
CA ARG A 189 -2.78 17.62 13.99
C ARG A 189 -2.31 17.22 12.59
N ALA A 190 -1.94 15.96 12.41
CA ALA A 190 -1.53 15.46 11.10
C ALA A 190 -2.71 15.50 10.11
N LYS A 191 -2.49 16.08 8.93
CA LYS A 191 -3.46 16.18 7.84
C LYS A 191 -2.82 15.66 6.56
N ILE A 192 -3.55 14.81 5.84
CA ILE A 192 -3.10 14.28 4.55
C ILE A 192 -3.51 15.27 3.44
N ASN A 193 -2.53 15.75 2.71
CA ASN A 193 -2.75 16.48 1.47
C ASN A 193 -2.96 15.46 0.33
N TYR A 194 -4.22 15.31 -0.08
CA TYR A 194 -4.61 14.29 -1.06
C TYR A 194 -4.14 14.59 -2.49
N ASP A 195 -3.80 15.83 -2.80
CA ASP A 195 -3.26 16.20 -4.11
C ASP A 195 -1.81 15.73 -4.29
N LYS A 196 -1.08 15.60 -3.16
CA LYS A 196 0.29 15.07 -3.12
C LYS A 196 0.33 13.57 -2.82
N CYS A 197 -0.71 13.02 -2.18
CA CYS A 197 -0.71 11.66 -1.67
C CYS A 197 -0.89 10.61 -2.79
N VAL A 198 0.06 9.69 -2.90
CA VAL A 198 0.01 8.55 -3.84
C VAL A 198 -0.52 7.27 -3.20
N SER A 199 -1.07 7.34 -2.01
CA SER A 199 -1.66 6.21 -1.27
C SER A 199 -0.72 5.00 -1.05
N CYS A 200 0.59 5.23 -0.98
CA CYS A 200 1.58 4.15 -0.81
C CYS A 200 1.50 3.42 0.53
N GLY A 201 0.86 4.01 1.56
CA GLY A 201 0.64 3.41 2.87
C GLY A 201 1.84 3.41 3.82
N MET A 202 2.95 4.11 3.51
CA MET A 202 4.11 4.18 4.41
C MET A 202 3.78 4.83 5.75
N CYS A 203 2.93 5.85 5.74
CA CYS A 203 2.46 6.50 6.95
C CYS A 203 1.64 5.57 7.86
N LEU A 204 0.88 4.63 7.27
CA LEU A 204 0.14 3.61 8.01
C LEU A 204 1.09 2.66 8.75
N VAL A 205 2.09 2.12 8.01
CA VAL A 205 3.05 1.13 8.54
C VAL A 205 3.91 1.70 9.65
N ASN A 206 4.25 2.99 9.56
CA ASN A 206 5.17 3.64 10.50
C ASN A 206 4.46 4.46 11.59
N CYS A 207 3.13 4.37 11.70
CA CYS A 207 2.38 5.04 12.76
C CYS A 207 2.27 4.17 14.00
N PRO A 208 3.03 4.45 15.09
CA PRO A 208 2.96 3.66 16.31
C PRO A 208 1.69 3.89 17.11
N PHE A 209 0.90 4.92 16.74
CA PHE A 209 -0.30 5.34 17.46
C PHE A 209 -1.58 4.79 16.83
N ALA A 210 -1.50 4.02 15.75
CA ALA A 210 -2.66 3.57 15.00
C ALA A 210 -3.59 4.70 14.50
N ALA A 211 -3.05 5.92 14.33
CA ALA A 211 -3.84 7.10 13.96
C ALA A 211 -4.25 7.12 12.49
N ILE A 212 -3.55 6.39 11.64
CA ILE A 212 -3.80 6.31 10.20
C ILE A 212 -4.46 4.98 9.89
N ALA A 213 -5.54 5.03 9.13
CA ALA A 213 -6.25 3.84 8.66
C ALA A 213 -6.66 4.01 7.20
N ASP A 214 -6.81 2.89 6.51
CA ASP A 214 -7.35 2.83 5.16
C ASP A 214 -8.84 2.51 5.16
N LYS A 215 -9.50 2.86 4.07
CA LYS A 215 -10.88 2.45 3.83
C LYS A 215 -10.89 1.05 3.25
N SER A 216 -11.75 0.20 3.78
CA SER A 216 -11.93 -1.17 3.31
C SER A 216 -13.14 -1.33 2.40
N GLN A 217 -13.12 -2.40 1.62
CA GLN A 217 -14.23 -2.84 0.80
C GLN A 217 -14.76 -4.23 1.23
N ILE A 218 -14.34 -4.74 2.40
CA ILE A 218 -14.77 -6.05 2.93
C ILE A 218 -16.29 -6.17 2.93
N PHE A 219 -16.97 -5.17 3.51
CA PHE A 219 -18.42 -5.17 3.62
C PHE A 219 -19.12 -5.20 2.25
N GLN A 220 -18.59 -4.49 1.26
CA GLN A 220 -19.14 -4.43 -0.09
C GLN A 220 -18.95 -5.74 -0.85
N VAL A 221 -17.78 -6.35 -0.74
CA VAL A 221 -17.46 -7.63 -1.38
C VAL A 221 -18.38 -8.73 -0.83
N ILE A 222 -18.45 -8.87 0.49
CA ILE A 222 -19.30 -9.89 1.13
C ILE A 222 -20.78 -9.68 0.79
N ASN A 223 -21.25 -8.44 0.79
CA ASN A 223 -22.64 -8.16 0.38
C ASN A 223 -22.91 -8.46 -1.11
N ALA A 224 -21.93 -8.32 -1.99
CA ALA A 224 -22.08 -8.72 -3.38
C ALA A 224 -22.22 -10.23 -3.50
N MET A 225 -21.38 -11.01 -2.80
CA MET A 225 -21.46 -12.46 -2.71
C MET A 225 -22.82 -12.92 -2.14
N ASN A 226 -23.24 -12.36 -1.01
CA ASN A 226 -24.54 -12.69 -0.36
C ASN A 226 -25.76 -12.39 -1.25
N ARG A 227 -25.62 -11.51 -2.24
CA ARG A 227 -26.66 -11.19 -3.24
C ARG A 227 -26.58 -12.05 -4.49
N GLY A 228 -25.71 -13.04 -4.52
CA GLY A 228 -25.52 -13.95 -5.65
C GLY A 228 -24.76 -13.35 -6.83
N SER A 229 -24.00 -12.25 -6.63
CA SER A 229 -23.08 -11.80 -7.66
C SER A 229 -21.91 -12.74 -7.77
N LYS A 230 -21.55 -13.17 -8.99
CA LYS A 230 -20.33 -13.92 -9.24
C LYS A 230 -19.12 -13.04 -8.92
N VAL A 231 -18.28 -13.43 -7.96
CA VAL A 231 -17.09 -12.68 -7.55
C VAL A 231 -15.85 -13.53 -7.73
N ILE A 232 -14.96 -13.10 -8.63
CA ILE A 232 -13.68 -13.76 -8.89
C ILE A 232 -12.56 -12.96 -8.24
N ALA A 233 -11.70 -13.66 -7.51
CA ALA A 233 -10.54 -13.07 -6.87
C ALA A 233 -9.32 -13.12 -7.78
N CYS A 234 -8.62 -11.98 -7.93
CA CYS A 234 -7.31 -11.90 -8.56
C CYS A 234 -6.26 -11.66 -7.48
N VAL A 235 -5.43 -12.66 -7.19
CA VAL A 235 -4.51 -12.65 -6.05
C VAL A 235 -3.09 -12.34 -6.50
N ALA A 236 -2.46 -11.32 -5.90
CA ALA A 236 -1.08 -10.94 -6.18
C ALA A 236 -0.09 -12.01 -5.68
N PRO A 237 0.99 -12.33 -6.41
CA PRO A 237 1.90 -13.42 -6.07
C PRO A 237 2.63 -13.27 -4.71
N ALA A 238 2.58 -12.08 -4.12
CA ALA A 238 3.07 -11.83 -2.75
C ALA A 238 2.24 -12.50 -1.64
N PHE A 239 1.19 -13.26 -1.97
CA PHE A 239 0.32 -13.94 -1.00
C PHE A 239 1.03 -15.07 -0.24
N VAL A 240 2.06 -15.64 -0.82
CA VAL A 240 2.73 -16.82 -0.28
C VAL A 240 3.34 -16.52 1.08
N GLY A 241 2.96 -17.34 2.08
CA GLY A 241 3.41 -17.21 3.46
C GLY A 241 2.78 -16.07 4.26
N GLN A 242 1.79 -15.33 3.71
CA GLN A 242 1.11 -14.27 4.46
C GLN A 242 0.17 -14.82 5.55
N PHE A 243 -0.42 -15.98 5.32
CA PHE A 243 -1.42 -16.59 6.21
C PHE A 243 -0.86 -17.78 7.02
N GLY A 244 0.45 -17.81 7.21
CA GLY A 244 1.15 -18.88 7.90
C GLY A 244 1.64 -20.00 6.97
N LYS A 245 2.48 -20.89 7.52
CA LYS A 245 3.14 -21.96 6.74
C LYS A 245 2.17 -23.03 6.21
N ALA A 246 1.03 -23.24 6.90
CA ALA A 246 0.01 -24.21 6.50
C ALA A 246 -0.83 -23.72 5.31
N ALA A 247 -0.86 -22.43 5.02
CA ALA A 247 -1.62 -21.86 3.92
C ALA A 247 -0.88 -22.04 2.56
N THR A 248 -0.95 -23.26 2.02
CA THR A 248 -0.45 -23.55 0.66
C THR A 248 -1.32 -22.86 -0.40
N PRO A 249 -0.84 -22.70 -1.66
CA PRO A 249 -1.65 -22.13 -2.73
C PRO A 249 -3.01 -22.82 -2.94
N ALA A 250 -3.06 -24.15 -2.86
CA ALA A 250 -4.29 -24.93 -2.96
C ALA A 250 -5.24 -24.68 -1.76
N LYS A 251 -4.71 -24.69 -0.54
CA LYS A 251 -5.50 -24.37 0.66
C LYS A 251 -6.01 -22.93 0.66
N LEU A 252 -5.24 -21.98 0.15
CA LEU A 252 -5.70 -20.61 -0.01
C LEU A 252 -6.90 -20.55 -0.96
N LYS A 253 -6.81 -21.20 -2.11
CA LYS A 253 -7.92 -21.24 -3.09
C LYS A 253 -9.17 -21.87 -2.48
N ALA A 254 -9.03 -23.00 -1.77
CA ALA A 254 -10.13 -23.66 -1.06
C ALA A 254 -10.75 -22.75 0.03
N ALA A 255 -9.90 -22.09 0.83
CA ALA A 255 -10.36 -21.14 1.85
C ALA A 255 -11.14 -19.97 1.24
N MET A 256 -10.69 -19.44 0.12
CA MET A 256 -11.38 -18.34 -0.56
C MET A 256 -12.74 -18.77 -1.13
N ARG A 257 -12.87 -19.99 -1.62
CA ARG A 257 -14.19 -20.55 -1.99
C ARG A 257 -15.14 -20.63 -0.79
N ILE A 258 -14.64 -21.00 0.39
CA ILE A 258 -15.43 -20.99 1.63
C ILE A 258 -15.88 -19.57 2.02
N LEU A 259 -15.08 -18.54 1.70
CA LEU A 259 -15.47 -17.15 1.88
C LEU A 259 -16.57 -16.70 0.90
N GLY A 260 -16.81 -17.44 -0.18
CA GLY A 260 -17.84 -17.12 -1.18
C GLY A 260 -17.30 -16.56 -2.49
N PHE A 261 -15.99 -16.65 -2.75
CA PHE A 261 -15.44 -16.38 -4.08
C PHE A 261 -15.75 -17.56 -5.01
N ASP A 262 -16.22 -17.27 -6.23
CA ASP A 262 -16.54 -18.28 -7.22
C ASP A 262 -15.28 -18.92 -7.82
N ASP A 263 -14.22 -18.12 -8.00
CA ASP A 263 -12.93 -18.61 -8.45
C ASP A 263 -11.78 -17.69 -7.99
N VAL A 264 -10.56 -18.18 -8.13
CA VAL A 264 -9.33 -17.47 -7.71
C VAL A 264 -8.27 -17.64 -8.79
N VAL A 265 -7.75 -16.51 -9.29
CA VAL A 265 -6.78 -16.43 -10.38
C VAL A 265 -5.49 -15.75 -9.91
N GLU A 266 -4.35 -16.28 -10.33
CA GLU A 266 -3.03 -15.69 -10.00
C GLU A 266 -2.74 -14.46 -10.88
N VAL A 267 -2.44 -13.31 -10.26
CA VAL A 267 -2.10 -12.06 -10.99
C VAL A 267 -0.73 -12.15 -11.68
N ALA A 268 0.07 -13.16 -11.39
CA ALA A 268 1.31 -13.41 -12.12
C ALA A 268 1.10 -13.63 -13.62
N ILE A 269 -0.07 -14.15 -14.04
CA ILE A 269 -0.45 -14.24 -15.47
C ILE A 269 -0.42 -12.85 -16.12
N GLY A 270 -1.10 -11.88 -15.49
CA GLY A 270 -1.11 -10.50 -15.99
C GLY A 270 0.26 -9.83 -15.93
N ALA A 271 1.15 -10.27 -15.02
CA ALA A 271 2.53 -9.81 -14.97
C ALA A 271 3.34 -10.36 -16.15
N ASP A 272 3.11 -11.62 -16.54
CA ASP A 272 3.72 -12.22 -17.73
C ASP A 272 3.32 -11.48 -19.00
N LEU A 273 2.02 -11.23 -19.18
CA LEU A 273 1.50 -10.49 -20.34
C LEU A 273 2.04 -9.06 -20.38
N CYS A 274 2.05 -8.36 -19.22
CA CYS A 274 2.64 -7.04 -19.08
C CYS A 274 4.12 -7.02 -19.46
N THR A 275 4.89 -8.05 -19.05
CA THR A 275 6.32 -8.18 -19.38
C THR A 275 6.56 -8.25 -20.88
N VAL A 276 5.76 -9.05 -21.60
CA VAL A 276 5.91 -9.21 -23.06
C VAL A 276 5.58 -7.92 -23.79
N GLU A 277 4.53 -7.21 -23.38
CA GLU A 277 4.14 -5.91 -23.93
C GLU A 277 5.22 -4.84 -23.68
N GLU A 278 5.69 -4.71 -22.43
CA GLU A 278 6.75 -3.77 -22.04
C GLU A 278 8.08 -4.04 -22.76
N ALA A 279 8.41 -5.31 -23.02
CA ALA A 279 9.60 -5.68 -23.77
C ALA A 279 9.51 -5.26 -25.24
N LYS A 280 8.36 -5.48 -25.88
CA LYS A 280 8.10 -5.04 -27.26
C LYS A 280 8.15 -3.53 -27.39
N ASP A 281 7.50 -2.81 -26.44
CA ASP A 281 7.49 -1.35 -26.43
C ASP A 281 8.89 -0.77 -26.19
N PHE A 282 9.67 -1.36 -25.28
CA PHE A 282 11.05 -0.96 -25.06
C PHE A 282 11.88 -1.08 -26.34
N LEU A 283 11.80 -2.21 -27.04
CA LEU A 283 12.51 -2.44 -28.29
C LEU A 283 12.08 -1.49 -29.41
N ALA A 284 10.82 -1.11 -29.46
CA ALA A 284 10.25 -0.23 -30.48
C ALA A 284 10.53 1.26 -30.23
N GLU A 285 10.73 1.67 -28.96
CA GLU A 285 10.77 3.09 -28.58
C GLU A 285 12.14 3.57 -28.06
N VAL A 286 12.95 2.68 -27.46
CA VAL A 286 14.19 3.09 -26.78
C VAL A 286 15.42 2.76 -27.63
N PRO A 287 16.39 3.68 -27.83
CA PRO A 287 16.40 5.09 -27.36
C PRO A 287 15.80 6.11 -28.34
N GLU A 288 15.37 5.69 -29.52
CA GLU A 288 15.11 6.57 -30.68
C GLU A 288 13.91 7.48 -30.48
N LYS A 289 12.80 6.96 -29.94
CA LYS A 289 11.58 7.74 -29.66
C LYS A 289 11.47 8.17 -28.22
N SER A 290 12.05 7.39 -27.29
CA SER A 290 12.07 7.67 -25.87
C SER A 290 13.49 7.49 -25.32
N PRO A 291 14.04 8.46 -24.58
CA PRO A 291 15.42 8.32 -24.06
C PRO A 291 15.56 7.19 -23.05
N SER A 292 14.53 6.84 -22.31
CA SER A 292 14.51 5.78 -21.31
C SER A 292 13.09 5.24 -21.12
N TRP A 293 12.98 4.04 -20.58
CA TRP A 293 11.69 3.38 -20.33
C TRP A 293 11.46 3.09 -18.86
N ALA A 294 10.26 3.36 -18.39
CA ALA A 294 9.84 3.01 -17.04
C ALA A 294 8.58 2.17 -17.09
N PRO A 295 8.66 0.86 -16.77
CA PRO A 295 7.53 -0.05 -16.82
C PRO A 295 6.33 0.42 -16.00
N ALA A 296 5.12 0.19 -16.51
CA ALA A 296 3.89 0.63 -15.87
C ALA A 296 3.69 0.05 -14.47
N ALA A 297 4.15 -1.18 -14.25
CA ALA A 297 4.11 -1.85 -12.95
C ALA A 297 5.13 -1.30 -11.94
N ALA A 298 6.17 -0.63 -12.43
CA ALA A 298 7.31 -0.18 -11.61
C ALA A 298 7.13 1.24 -11.06
N LEU A 299 6.11 1.98 -11.46
CA LEU A 299 5.91 3.36 -11.00
C LEU A 299 4.86 3.45 -9.88
N PRO A 300 5.18 4.15 -8.77
CA PRO A 300 4.27 4.27 -7.64
C PRO A 300 3.13 5.25 -7.92
N GLY A 301 1.95 4.72 -8.21
CA GLY A 301 0.67 5.42 -8.13
C GLY A 301 0.29 6.33 -9.31
N PRO A 302 -1.00 6.71 -9.37
CA PRO A 302 -1.61 7.41 -10.50
C PRO A 302 -1.30 8.91 -10.61
N SER A 303 -0.86 9.53 -9.54
CA SER A 303 -0.55 10.96 -9.47
C SER A 303 0.91 11.30 -9.77
N TRP A 304 1.71 10.28 -10.12
CA TRP A 304 3.09 10.54 -10.54
C TRP A 304 3.09 11.38 -11.82
N PRO A 305 3.96 12.44 -11.91
CA PRO A 305 3.92 13.36 -13.05
C PRO A 305 4.13 12.61 -14.36
N ARG A 306 3.11 12.58 -15.18
CA ARG A 306 3.15 11.98 -16.53
C ARG A 306 4.18 12.64 -17.46
N SER A 307 4.66 13.81 -17.05
CA SER A 307 5.66 14.60 -17.78
C SER A 307 7.08 14.01 -17.74
N CYS A 308 7.34 12.99 -16.92
CA CYS A 308 8.67 12.37 -16.82
C CYS A 308 8.84 11.14 -17.72
N SER A 309 7.74 10.57 -18.26
CA SER A 309 7.75 9.37 -19.09
C SER A 309 7.35 9.61 -20.55
N ARG A 310 7.18 10.87 -21.00
CA ARG A 310 6.80 11.14 -22.38
C ARG A 310 7.43 12.43 -22.92
N SER A 311 8.25 12.31 -23.93
CA SER A 311 8.64 13.43 -24.80
C SER A 311 7.79 13.53 -26.06
N SER A 312 6.98 12.58 -26.42
CA SER A 312 6.04 12.75 -27.55
C SER A 312 4.99 11.66 -27.54
N ARG A 313 3.76 12.10 -27.60
CA ARG A 313 2.62 11.22 -27.65
C ARG A 313 2.06 11.12 -29.05
N THR A 314 2.08 9.94 -29.59
CA THR A 314 1.06 9.47 -30.52
C THR A 314 0.48 8.21 -29.91
N ALA A 315 -0.73 8.32 -29.42
CA ALA A 315 -1.79 7.32 -29.27
C ALA A 315 -1.41 5.82 -29.15
N SER A 316 -0.48 5.42 -28.25
CA SER A 316 -0.53 4.06 -27.73
C SER A 316 -1.08 4.11 -26.31
N PRO A 317 -2.13 3.37 -25.95
CA PRO A 317 -2.51 3.21 -24.55
C PRO A 317 -1.32 2.61 -23.81
N TRP A 318 -1.04 3.12 -22.61
CA TRP A 318 0.00 2.55 -21.73
C TRP A 318 -0.24 1.06 -21.54
N PRO A 319 0.82 0.24 -21.51
CA PRO A 319 0.67 -1.13 -21.05
C PRO A 319 -0.08 -1.11 -19.72
N SER A 320 -1.13 -1.91 -19.66
CA SER A 320 -1.97 -1.95 -18.47
C SER A 320 -1.24 -2.67 -17.34
N PRO A 321 -1.31 -2.20 -16.08
CA PRO A 321 -0.67 -2.91 -14.96
C PRO A 321 -1.20 -4.33 -14.80
N PRO A 322 -0.42 -5.28 -14.26
CA PRO A 322 -0.81 -6.70 -14.11
C PRO A 322 -2.19 -6.92 -13.53
N MET A 323 -2.59 -6.12 -12.52
CA MET A 323 -3.93 -6.16 -11.94
C MET A 323 -5.03 -5.95 -12.98
N VAL A 324 -4.84 -4.99 -13.89
CA VAL A 324 -5.84 -4.61 -14.90
C VAL A 324 -5.88 -5.64 -16.03
N ILE A 325 -4.69 -6.09 -16.48
CA ILE A 325 -4.57 -7.13 -17.51
C ILE A 325 -5.30 -8.40 -17.06
N THR A 326 -5.00 -8.89 -15.85
CA THR A 326 -5.67 -10.07 -15.29
C THR A 326 -7.19 -9.85 -15.18
N ALA A 327 -7.61 -8.68 -14.71
CA ALA A 327 -9.03 -8.36 -14.57
C ALA A 327 -9.77 -8.36 -15.92
N ARG A 328 -9.19 -7.78 -16.96
CA ARG A 328 -9.76 -7.76 -18.32
C ARG A 328 -9.85 -9.16 -18.91
N MET A 329 -8.76 -9.94 -18.77
CA MET A 329 -8.75 -11.33 -19.22
C MET A 329 -9.86 -12.15 -18.55
N VAL A 330 -10.03 -12.04 -17.25
CA VAL A 330 -11.09 -12.73 -16.51
C VAL A 330 -12.47 -12.23 -16.90
N LYS A 331 -12.66 -10.93 -17.14
CA LYS A 331 -13.95 -10.38 -17.60
C LYS A 331 -14.29 -10.76 -19.03
N LYS A 332 -13.31 -11.04 -19.88
CA LYS A 332 -13.57 -11.57 -21.22
C LYS A 332 -14.21 -12.96 -21.15
N ASP A 333 -13.71 -13.81 -20.22
CA ASP A 333 -14.26 -15.15 -20.00
C ASP A 333 -15.57 -15.12 -19.20
N HIS A 334 -15.70 -14.13 -18.29
CA HIS A 334 -16.81 -13.99 -17.37
C HIS A 334 -17.31 -12.53 -17.31
N PRO A 335 -18.07 -12.07 -18.34
CA PRO A 335 -18.48 -10.66 -18.47
C PRO A 335 -19.31 -10.14 -17.28
N ASP A 336 -20.08 -11.00 -16.64
CA ASP A 336 -20.93 -10.65 -15.49
C ASP A 336 -20.21 -10.74 -14.14
N ALA A 337 -18.97 -11.24 -14.13
CA ALA A 337 -18.21 -11.38 -12.90
C ALA A 337 -17.74 -10.02 -12.36
N ARG A 338 -17.75 -9.90 -11.04
CA ARG A 338 -17.09 -8.81 -10.33
C ARG A 338 -15.69 -9.24 -9.92
N ILE A 339 -14.73 -8.39 -10.20
CA ILE A 339 -13.32 -8.68 -9.92
C ILE A 339 -12.92 -8.06 -8.59
N CYS A 340 -12.40 -8.92 -7.71
CA CYS A 340 -11.80 -8.51 -6.46
C CYS A 340 -10.28 -8.73 -6.51
N PHE A 341 -9.51 -7.66 -6.64
CA PHE A 341 -8.06 -7.76 -6.51
C PHE A 341 -7.67 -7.87 -5.04
N ILE A 342 -6.79 -8.83 -4.74
CA ILE A 342 -6.27 -9.07 -3.38
C ILE A 342 -4.75 -9.00 -3.42
N GLY A 343 -4.17 -8.07 -2.65
CA GLY A 343 -2.72 -7.90 -2.72
C GLY A 343 -2.10 -7.04 -1.62
N PRO A 344 -0.78 -6.89 -1.65
CA PRO A 344 -0.03 -6.23 -0.59
C PRO A 344 -0.13 -4.70 -0.64
N CYS A 345 -0.58 -4.14 -1.75
CA CYS A 345 -0.38 -2.73 -2.06
C CYS A 345 -1.68 -1.93 -1.91
N ALA A 346 -1.73 -1.07 -0.91
CA ALA A 346 -2.88 -0.20 -0.68
C ALA A 346 -3.05 0.88 -1.77
N ALA A 347 -1.99 1.24 -2.53
CA ALA A 347 -2.09 2.14 -3.67
C ALA A 347 -2.98 1.57 -4.80
N LYS A 348 -3.16 0.25 -4.86
CA LYS A 348 -4.07 -0.41 -5.80
C LYS A 348 -5.53 -0.01 -5.57
N LYS A 349 -5.92 0.35 -4.35
CA LYS A 349 -7.24 0.94 -4.06
C LYS A 349 -7.47 2.26 -4.81
N LEU A 350 -6.41 3.09 -4.92
CA LEU A 350 -6.48 4.33 -5.68
C LEU A 350 -6.42 4.08 -7.19
N GLU A 351 -5.62 3.12 -7.62
CA GLU A 351 -5.48 2.73 -9.02
C GLU A 351 -6.79 2.20 -9.60
N ALA A 352 -7.47 1.29 -8.90
CA ALA A 352 -8.77 0.75 -9.28
C ALA A 352 -9.87 1.83 -9.40
N ASN A 353 -9.72 2.97 -8.72
CA ASN A 353 -10.67 4.08 -8.79
C ASN A 353 -10.47 5.02 -10.00
N ARG A 354 -9.44 4.81 -10.82
CA ARG A 354 -9.23 5.60 -12.03
C ARG A 354 -10.37 5.40 -13.03
N LYS A 355 -10.75 6.46 -13.75
CA LYS A 355 -11.82 6.39 -14.76
C LYS A 355 -11.58 5.31 -15.82
N SER A 356 -10.33 5.05 -16.16
CA SER A 356 -9.92 4.06 -17.17
C SER A 356 -9.85 2.62 -16.67
N VAL A 357 -9.98 2.37 -15.36
CA VAL A 357 -9.76 1.05 -14.74
C VAL A 357 -10.94 0.60 -13.90
N ARG A 358 -11.75 1.54 -13.41
CA ARG A 358 -12.85 1.24 -12.46
C ARG A 358 -13.96 0.33 -13.01
N SER A 359 -13.99 0.11 -14.32
CA SER A 359 -14.87 -0.85 -14.98
C SER A 359 -14.29 -2.27 -14.93
N ASP A 360 -12.97 -2.39 -14.80
CA ASP A 360 -12.25 -3.66 -14.87
C ASP A 360 -12.11 -4.31 -13.49
N VAL A 361 -11.80 -3.50 -12.45
CA VAL A 361 -11.60 -3.96 -11.07
C VAL A 361 -12.68 -3.35 -10.17
N ASP A 362 -13.55 -4.19 -9.63
CA ASP A 362 -14.68 -3.77 -8.81
C ASP A 362 -14.27 -3.52 -7.34
N TYR A 363 -13.41 -4.36 -6.80
CA TYR A 363 -12.98 -4.32 -5.38
C TYR A 363 -11.48 -4.52 -5.24
N VAL A 364 -10.91 -3.94 -4.19
CA VAL A 364 -9.51 -4.14 -3.81
C VAL A 364 -9.43 -4.40 -2.32
N LEU A 365 -8.88 -5.55 -1.96
CA LEU A 365 -8.58 -5.94 -0.58
C LEU A 365 -7.07 -6.09 -0.35
N THR A 366 -6.63 -5.88 0.87
CA THR A 366 -5.28 -6.22 1.31
C THR A 366 -5.25 -7.60 1.94
N PHE A 367 -4.06 -8.18 2.13
CA PHE A 367 -3.94 -9.46 2.83
C PHE A 367 -4.40 -9.38 4.29
N GLU A 368 -4.19 -8.24 4.97
CA GLU A 368 -4.71 -8.03 6.33
C GLU A 368 -6.25 -8.04 6.35
N GLU A 369 -6.89 -7.46 5.34
CA GLU A 369 -8.35 -7.47 5.20
C GLU A 369 -8.86 -8.89 4.92
N LEU A 370 -8.18 -9.63 4.04
CA LEU A 370 -8.51 -11.03 3.76
C LEU A 370 -8.34 -11.92 5.00
N GLN A 371 -7.28 -11.68 5.81
CA GLN A 371 -7.11 -12.39 7.09
C GLN A 371 -8.31 -12.16 8.02
N GLY A 372 -8.82 -10.93 8.09
CA GLY A 372 -10.03 -10.63 8.87
C GLY A 372 -11.27 -11.40 8.37
N MET A 373 -11.36 -11.67 7.06
CA MET A 373 -12.43 -12.50 6.50
C MET A 373 -12.25 -13.97 6.88
N PHE A 374 -11.02 -14.51 6.86
CA PHE A 374 -10.73 -15.89 7.34
C PHE A 374 -11.06 -16.04 8.81
N ASP A 375 -10.68 -15.07 9.64
CA ASP A 375 -10.97 -15.07 11.08
C ASP A 375 -12.49 -15.02 11.35
N ALA A 376 -13.24 -14.24 10.56
CA ALA A 376 -14.70 -14.15 10.69
C ALA A 376 -15.42 -15.48 10.39
N LYS A 377 -14.85 -16.30 9.52
CA LYS A 377 -15.35 -17.63 9.18
C LYS A 377 -14.66 -18.76 9.96
N ASN A 378 -13.77 -18.45 10.91
CA ASN A 378 -12.98 -19.39 11.69
C ASN A 378 -12.23 -20.42 10.82
N ILE A 379 -11.66 -19.97 9.70
CA ILE A 379 -10.89 -20.83 8.79
C ILE A 379 -9.52 -21.12 9.40
N ASP A 380 -9.25 -22.41 9.62
CA ASP A 380 -7.96 -22.91 10.10
C ASP A 380 -7.25 -23.66 8.96
N PHE A 381 -6.16 -23.11 8.45
CA PHE A 381 -5.35 -23.71 7.38
C PHE A 381 -4.65 -25.01 7.79
N THR A 382 -4.54 -25.32 9.09
CA THR A 382 -3.93 -26.57 9.56
C THR A 382 -4.82 -27.76 9.32
N THR A 383 -6.13 -27.57 9.50
CA THR A 383 -7.17 -28.60 9.38
C THR A 383 -7.88 -28.59 8.02
N LEU A 384 -7.74 -27.49 7.25
CA LEU A 384 -8.39 -27.35 5.96
C LEU A 384 -7.82 -28.36 4.96
N GLU A 385 -8.67 -29.15 4.34
CA GLU A 385 -8.32 -30.02 3.22
C GLU A 385 -8.44 -29.28 1.88
N ALA A 386 -7.53 -29.54 0.95
CA ALA A 386 -7.54 -28.98 -0.39
C ALA A 386 -6.85 -29.95 -1.36
N ASP A 387 -7.33 -30.00 -2.59
CA ASP A 387 -6.68 -30.73 -3.66
C ASP A 387 -5.38 -30.01 -4.05
N PRO A 388 -4.22 -30.65 -3.95
CA PRO A 388 -2.93 -30.05 -4.33
C PRO A 388 -2.88 -29.61 -5.80
N GLU A 389 -3.65 -30.27 -6.69
CA GLU A 389 -3.68 -29.95 -8.12
C GLU A 389 -4.52 -28.72 -8.43
N ASP A 390 -5.50 -28.38 -7.57
CA ASP A 390 -6.32 -27.16 -7.69
C ASP A 390 -5.65 -25.95 -7.02
N GLY A 391 -4.37 -25.76 -7.29
CA GLY A 391 -3.56 -24.67 -6.76
C GLY A 391 -3.56 -23.44 -7.66
N LEU A 392 -2.88 -22.38 -7.19
CA LEU A 392 -2.53 -21.20 -7.99
C LEU A 392 -1.18 -21.47 -8.65
N ASN A 393 -1.19 -22.04 -9.86
CA ASN A 393 0.00 -22.53 -10.55
C ASN A 393 0.13 -21.98 -11.98
N GLU A 394 -0.59 -20.93 -12.32
CA GLU A 394 -0.68 -20.44 -13.70
C GLU A 394 0.43 -19.46 -14.09
N GLY A 395 1.05 -18.78 -13.14
CA GLY A 395 2.08 -17.77 -13.39
C GLY A 395 3.46 -18.35 -13.59
N THR A 396 4.28 -17.70 -14.44
CA THR A 396 5.68 -18.06 -14.64
C THR A 396 6.57 -17.62 -13.46
N SER A 397 7.80 -18.10 -13.40
CA SER A 397 8.80 -17.65 -12.43
C SER A 397 9.03 -16.13 -12.52
N MET A 398 9.10 -15.57 -13.74
CA MET A 398 9.30 -14.14 -13.96
C MET A 398 8.08 -13.32 -13.58
N GLY A 399 6.85 -13.76 -13.90
CA GLY A 399 5.61 -13.10 -13.47
C GLY A 399 5.45 -13.08 -11.96
N ARG A 400 5.75 -14.18 -11.27
CA ARG A 400 5.79 -14.23 -9.79
C ARG A 400 6.85 -13.30 -9.20
N GLY A 401 7.95 -13.09 -9.94
CA GLY A 401 9.06 -12.21 -9.58
C GLY A 401 8.65 -10.75 -9.38
N PHE A 402 7.56 -10.28 -9.96
CA PHE A 402 7.04 -8.92 -9.76
C PHE A 402 6.73 -8.58 -8.29
N ALA A 403 6.60 -9.59 -7.44
CA ALA A 403 6.37 -9.39 -6.01
C ALA A 403 7.59 -8.84 -5.25
N VAL A 404 8.80 -9.02 -5.76
CA VAL A 404 10.05 -8.60 -5.11
C VAL A 404 10.70 -7.42 -5.83
N GLY A 405 11.57 -6.68 -5.15
CA GLY A 405 12.31 -5.57 -5.75
C GLY A 405 13.28 -6.06 -6.83
N GLY A 406 13.33 -5.37 -7.96
CA GLY A 406 14.12 -5.75 -9.12
C GLY A 406 13.47 -6.78 -10.04
N GLY A 407 12.33 -7.35 -9.62
CA GLY A 407 11.68 -8.43 -10.36
C GLY A 407 11.03 -7.98 -11.66
N VAL A 408 10.53 -6.75 -11.73
CA VAL A 408 9.93 -6.20 -12.95
C VAL A 408 10.99 -6.01 -14.02
N ALA A 409 12.08 -5.33 -13.69
CA ALA A 409 13.18 -5.10 -14.64
C ALA A 409 13.84 -6.43 -15.08
N ALA A 410 14.02 -7.38 -14.14
CA ALA A 410 14.57 -8.69 -14.47
C ALA A 410 13.70 -9.44 -15.48
N ALA A 411 12.37 -9.43 -15.31
CA ALA A 411 11.45 -10.07 -16.24
C ALA A 411 11.44 -9.38 -17.62
N VAL A 412 11.40 -8.05 -17.66
CA VAL A 412 11.42 -7.30 -18.94
C VAL A 412 12.73 -7.50 -19.69
N VAL A 413 13.88 -7.49 -18.99
CA VAL A 413 15.18 -7.73 -19.62
C VAL A 413 15.28 -9.16 -20.14
N GLU A 414 14.79 -10.13 -19.41
CA GLU A 414 14.74 -11.52 -19.85
C GLU A 414 13.90 -11.67 -21.12
N ALA A 415 12.72 -11.07 -21.15
CA ALA A 415 11.85 -11.07 -22.34
C ALA A 415 12.49 -10.34 -23.53
N ILE A 416 13.17 -9.20 -23.31
CA ILE A 416 13.90 -8.48 -24.36
C ILE A 416 14.99 -9.39 -24.95
N LYS A 417 15.79 -10.07 -24.12
CA LYS A 417 16.83 -11.00 -24.60
C LYS A 417 16.28 -12.19 -25.37
N HIS A 418 15.06 -12.60 -25.05
CA HIS A 418 14.37 -13.67 -25.77
C HIS A 418 13.90 -13.21 -27.17
N ILE A 419 13.44 -11.96 -27.27
CA ILE A 419 12.96 -11.35 -28.53
C ILE A 419 14.15 -10.91 -29.41
N ASP A 420 15.12 -10.21 -28.79
CA ASP A 420 16.34 -9.71 -29.45
C ASP A 420 17.58 -10.00 -28.58
N PRO A 421 18.26 -11.13 -28.80
CA PRO A 421 19.44 -11.53 -28.03
C PRO A 421 20.63 -10.55 -28.16
N THR A 422 20.63 -9.67 -29.15
CA THR A 422 21.74 -8.74 -29.40
C THR A 422 21.60 -7.44 -28.60
N ARG A 423 20.40 -7.20 -28.05
CA ARG A 423 20.08 -5.97 -27.35
C ARG A 423 20.60 -5.99 -25.91
N GLU A 424 21.56 -5.10 -25.61
CA GLU A 424 21.97 -4.84 -24.23
C GLU A 424 21.06 -3.80 -23.58
N VAL A 425 20.65 -4.05 -22.33
CA VAL A 425 19.77 -3.20 -21.54
C VAL A 425 20.47 -2.81 -20.25
N GLN A 426 20.61 -1.51 -20.03
CA GLN A 426 21.07 -0.96 -18.76
C GLN A 426 19.89 -0.69 -17.85
N ILE A 427 20.02 -1.05 -16.56
CA ILE A 427 18.95 -0.90 -15.59
C ILE A 427 19.37 0.08 -14.50
N GLU A 428 18.44 0.94 -14.06
CA GLU A 428 18.59 1.71 -12.83
C GLU A 428 17.40 1.46 -11.91
N TYR A 429 17.70 1.31 -10.63
CA TYR A 429 16.72 1.06 -9.58
C TYR A 429 16.53 2.29 -8.69
N GLY A 430 15.29 2.64 -8.39
CA GLY A 430 14.95 3.68 -7.42
C GLY A 430 14.23 3.08 -6.22
N ASP A 431 14.92 2.99 -5.07
CA ASP A 431 14.37 2.45 -3.83
C ASP A 431 13.59 3.53 -3.04
N GLY A 432 12.27 3.48 -3.18
CA GLY A 432 11.36 4.43 -2.53
C GLY A 432 11.13 5.72 -3.33
N LEU A 433 10.08 6.44 -2.93
CA LEU A 433 9.57 7.59 -3.70
C LEU A 433 10.60 8.70 -3.91
N ARG A 434 11.49 8.93 -2.95
CA ARG A 434 12.53 9.98 -3.07
C ARG A 434 13.59 9.60 -4.11
N GLU A 435 14.03 8.35 -4.11
CA GLU A 435 15.01 7.85 -5.09
C GLU A 435 14.37 7.74 -6.48
N CYS A 436 13.12 7.25 -6.59
CA CYS A 436 12.38 7.26 -7.85
C CYS A 436 12.31 8.67 -8.46
N LYS A 437 12.04 9.69 -7.62
CA LYS A 437 12.00 11.08 -8.07
C LYS A 437 13.34 11.54 -8.62
N LYS A 438 14.45 11.22 -7.94
CA LYS A 438 15.80 11.55 -8.42
C LYS A 438 16.13 10.84 -9.74
N MET A 439 15.86 9.53 -9.81
CA MET A 439 16.07 8.72 -11.01
C MET A 439 15.34 9.31 -12.22
N LEU A 440 14.07 9.66 -12.07
CA LEU A 440 13.27 10.28 -13.14
C LEU A 440 13.77 11.70 -13.51
N MET A 441 14.25 12.48 -12.55
CA MET A 441 14.88 13.77 -12.83
C MET A 441 16.17 13.61 -13.65
N MET A 442 16.98 12.58 -13.35
CA MET A 442 18.20 12.26 -14.12
C MET A 442 17.84 11.79 -15.52
N ALA A 443 16.82 10.95 -15.68
CA ALA A 443 16.31 10.52 -16.98
C ALA A 443 15.82 11.73 -17.81
N LYS A 444 15.06 12.64 -17.20
CA LYS A 444 14.61 13.88 -17.87
C LYS A 444 15.75 14.80 -18.27
N ALA A 445 16.86 14.78 -17.53
CA ALA A 445 18.08 15.53 -17.86
C ALA A 445 18.95 14.82 -18.93
N GLY A 446 18.50 13.74 -19.56
CA GLY A 446 19.21 13.00 -20.60
C GLY A 446 20.39 12.14 -20.11
N LYS A 447 20.51 11.93 -18.79
CA LYS A 447 21.61 11.17 -18.20
C LYS A 447 21.37 9.65 -18.14
N ARG A 448 20.21 9.20 -18.64
CA ARG A 448 19.77 7.79 -18.60
C ARG A 448 19.19 7.34 -19.94
N ASN A 449 19.84 7.75 -21.03
CA ASN A 449 19.42 7.31 -22.36
C ASN A 449 19.72 5.82 -22.56
N GLY A 450 18.76 5.07 -23.06
CA GLY A 450 18.86 3.61 -23.24
C GLY A 450 18.56 2.78 -22.00
N TYR A 451 18.20 3.42 -20.86
CA TYR A 451 17.98 2.71 -19.61
C TYR A 451 16.53 2.22 -19.44
N LEU A 452 16.40 1.06 -18.81
CA LEU A 452 15.18 0.59 -18.17
C LEU A 452 15.18 1.03 -16.70
N LEU A 453 14.14 1.75 -16.28
CA LEU A 453 14.07 2.40 -14.98
C LEU A 453 13.03 1.69 -14.10
N GLU A 454 13.46 1.00 -13.05
CA GLU A 454 12.53 0.41 -12.07
C GLU A 454 12.48 1.27 -10.81
N GLY A 455 11.37 1.98 -10.62
CA GLY A 455 11.06 2.72 -9.40
C GLY A 455 10.13 1.90 -8.51
N ILE A 456 10.69 1.25 -7.51
CA ILE A 456 9.89 0.40 -6.61
C ILE A 456 10.06 0.86 -5.16
N ARG A 457 9.12 0.48 -4.33
CA ARG A 457 9.23 0.63 -2.89
C ARG A 457 10.38 -0.24 -2.37
N PRO A 458 11.15 0.19 -1.34
CA PRO A 458 12.15 -0.67 -0.72
C PRO A 458 11.58 -2.03 -0.34
N GLY A 459 12.17 -3.10 -0.87
CA GLY A 459 11.71 -4.47 -0.69
C GLY A 459 10.60 -4.94 -1.64
N GLY A 460 10.13 -4.13 -2.58
CA GLY A 460 9.12 -4.53 -3.56
C GLY A 460 7.69 -4.59 -3.04
N CYS A 461 6.82 -5.31 -3.72
CA CYS A 461 5.42 -5.51 -3.34
C CYS A 461 5.28 -6.25 -2.00
N VAL A 462 6.18 -7.18 -1.67
CA VAL A 462 6.21 -7.90 -0.38
C VAL A 462 6.40 -6.97 0.82
N ALA A 463 6.86 -5.74 0.62
CA ALA A 463 6.91 -4.70 1.63
C ALA A 463 5.64 -3.83 1.67
N GLY A 464 4.61 -4.14 0.90
CA GLY A 464 3.35 -3.41 0.78
C GLY A 464 2.64 -3.13 2.10
N ALA A 465 1.76 -2.09 2.18
CA ALA A 465 1.08 -1.68 3.41
C ALA A 465 0.03 -2.68 3.90
N GLY A 466 -0.39 -3.62 3.10
CA GLY A 466 -1.35 -4.67 3.42
C GLY A 466 -0.75 -6.06 3.63
N THR A 467 0.58 -6.20 3.77
CA THR A 467 1.22 -7.49 4.10
C THR A 467 1.18 -7.76 5.60
N ILE A 468 1.18 -9.03 5.98
CA ILE A 468 1.15 -9.51 7.36
C ILE A 468 2.55 -9.92 7.80
N THR A 469 3.25 -10.68 6.97
CA THR A 469 4.55 -11.29 7.25
C THR A 469 5.70 -10.27 7.09
N PRO A 470 6.81 -10.40 7.84
CA PRO A 470 8.00 -9.58 7.66
C PRO A 470 8.54 -9.63 6.23
N VAL A 471 9.07 -8.49 5.75
CA VAL A 471 9.55 -8.36 4.36
C VAL A 471 10.56 -9.44 3.99
N ARG A 472 11.55 -9.73 4.86
CA ARG A 472 12.58 -10.74 4.62
C ARG A 472 11.97 -12.14 4.43
N GLU A 473 11.03 -12.51 5.27
CA GLU A 473 10.34 -13.81 5.18
C GLU A 473 9.45 -13.88 3.94
N SER A 474 8.69 -12.83 3.66
CA SER A 474 7.87 -12.73 2.46
C SER A 474 8.71 -12.86 1.18
N THR A 475 9.88 -12.21 1.14
CA THR A 475 10.81 -12.32 0.00
C THR A 475 11.29 -13.77 -0.18
N LEU A 476 11.69 -14.43 0.90
CA LEU A 476 12.12 -15.84 0.84
C LEU A 476 11.02 -16.79 0.36
N ASN A 477 9.78 -16.54 0.81
CA ASN A 477 8.63 -17.34 0.39
C ASN A 477 8.33 -17.15 -1.10
N VAL A 478 8.37 -15.91 -1.59
CA VAL A 478 8.19 -15.64 -3.03
C VAL A 478 9.30 -16.26 -3.87
N GLU A 479 10.57 -16.18 -3.42
CA GLU A 479 11.69 -16.79 -4.15
C GLU A 479 11.60 -18.34 -4.20
N LYS A 480 10.99 -18.98 -3.21
CA LYS A 480 10.65 -20.40 -3.28
C LYS A 480 9.53 -20.66 -4.29
N PHE A 481 8.45 -19.89 -4.20
CA PHE A 481 7.29 -20.03 -5.06
C PHE A 481 7.62 -19.79 -6.54
N LYS A 482 8.56 -18.89 -6.84
CA LYS A 482 9.12 -18.72 -8.19
C LYS A 482 9.71 -19.99 -8.76
N LYS A 483 10.43 -20.77 -7.92
CA LYS A 483 11.07 -22.02 -8.33
C LYS A 483 10.08 -23.17 -8.57
N GLU A 484 8.86 -23.05 -8.06
CA GLU A 484 7.78 -24.02 -8.23
C GLU A 484 6.98 -23.76 -9.52
N ALA A 485 7.25 -22.68 -10.25
CA ALA A 485 6.59 -22.39 -11.52
C ALA A 485 6.98 -23.42 -12.59
N ALA A 486 5.99 -23.83 -13.39
CA ALA A 486 6.22 -24.75 -14.51
C ALA A 486 7.10 -24.12 -15.60
N GLU A 487 6.88 -22.82 -15.85
CA GLU A 487 7.62 -22.05 -16.84
C GLU A 487 8.46 -20.96 -16.17
N ILE A 488 9.65 -20.70 -16.69
CA ILE A 488 10.55 -19.68 -16.17
C ILE A 488 10.25 -18.32 -16.80
N SER A 489 10.23 -18.28 -18.15
CA SER A 489 10.10 -17.05 -18.94
C SER A 489 8.66 -16.61 -19.09
N SER A 490 8.42 -15.29 -18.96
CA SER A 490 7.12 -14.71 -19.27
C SER A 490 6.70 -14.90 -20.75
N THR A 491 7.67 -15.03 -21.65
CA THR A 491 7.40 -15.30 -23.08
C THR A 491 6.92 -16.73 -23.35
N ALA A 492 7.19 -17.66 -22.43
CA ALA A 492 6.71 -19.05 -22.48
C ALA A 492 5.35 -19.24 -21.76
N SER A 493 4.77 -18.19 -21.20
CA SER A 493 3.47 -18.28 -20.55
C SER A 493 2.39 -18.78 -21.54
N PRO A 494 1.55 -19.76 -21.14
CA PRO A 494 0.48 -20.28 -21.98
C PRO A 494 -0.59 -19.24 -22.29
N TYR A 495 -0.56 -18.08 -21.63
CA TYR A 495 -1.52 -17.00 -21.81
C TYR A 495 -1.04 -15.90 -22.76
N VAL A 496 0.18 -15.98 -23.35
CA VAL A 496 0.71 -14.92 -24.22
C VAL A 496 -0.21 -14.61 -25.41
N ASP A 497 -0.85 -15.61 -25.98
CA ASP A 497 -1.80 -15.42 -27.09
C ASP A 497 -3.06 -14.63 -26.71
N ARG A 498 -3.34 -14.52 -25.41
CA ARG A 498 -4.47 -13.76 -24.86
C ARG A 498 -4.20 -12.26 -24.73
N LEU A 499 -2.97 -11.81 -25.04
CA LEU A 499 -2.68 -10.37 -25.14
C LEU A 499 -3.67 -9.65 -26.05
N LYS A 500 -4.10 -10.28 -27.13
CA LYS A 500 -5.12 -9.76 -28.07
C LYS A 500 -6.46 -9.45 -27.40
N ASP A 501 -6.82 -10.17 -26.37
CA ASP A 501 -8.09 -10.02 -25.64
C ASP A 501 -8.08 -8.78 -24.72
N VAL A 502 -6.90 -8.21 -24.46
CA VAL A 502 -6.68 -7.16 -23.45
C VAL A 502 -6.37 -5.81 -24.09
N GLU A 503 -5.95 -5.80 -25.37
CA GLU A 503 -5.62 -4.59 -26.14
C GLU A 503 -6.85 -3.77 -26.58
N GLU A 504 -8.04 -4.34 -26.56
CA GLU A 504 -9.33 -3.67 -26.81
C GLU A 504 -9.90 -3.03 -25.52
#